data_0241927a2b0188b83578da662a3403c0
#
_entry.id   0241927a2b0188b83578da662a3403c0
#
_cell.length_a   1.000
_cell.length_b   1.000
_cell.length_c   1.000
_cell.angle_alpha   90.00
_cell.angle_beta   90.00
_cell.angle_gamma   90.00
#
_symmetry.space_group_name_H-M   'P 1'
#
loop_
_entity.id
_entity.type
_entity.pdbx_description
1 polymer ?
#
loop_
_entity_poly.entity_id
_entity_poly.type
_entity_poly.pdbx_seq_one_letter_code
_entity_poly.pdbx_strand_id
1 'polypeptide(L)'
;NHLTAQGRAINPTVIYDTWSVFNNALATECANYLSENFKRKPKVLTYEPTAKQAGTRAFELRLMDLYCYIENSAEVAKHLFKTASNMTEEMGALSILIRHDKVTDEVDKFYHKWKRNNNVLDKWFSAQVSLTSPKKVISTLESLTKHDDFEIRNPNRFRSIIGAFAGNNLSGFHHVDGKGYKIVTDWLLKLDKINPQTTARICTVFENWKVFDLERQRMIKENLNRLYSLPNISKNTYE
;
A
#
# COMPACT_ATOMS: atom_id res chain seq x y z
N ASN A 1 3.42 -18.73 4.28
CA ASN A 1 4.21 -19.97 4.35
C ASN A 1 3.58 -21.07 5.24
N HIS A 2 2.98 -20.75 6.41
CA HIS A 2 2.38 -21.78 7.28
C HIS A 2 1.15 -22.44 6.66
N LEU A 3 0.22 -21.69 6.10
CA LEU A 3 -0.97 -22.22 5.42
C LEU A 3 -0.60 -23.09 4.21
N THR A 4 0.36 -22.63 3.42
CA THR A 4 0.86 -23.36 2.25
C THR A 4 1.52 -24.67 2.64
N ALA A 5 2.31 -24.69 3.73
CA ALA A 5 2.89 -25.91 4.28
C ALA A 5 1.85 -26.92 4.77
N GLN A 6 0.64 -26.46 5.12
CA GLN A 6 -0.49 -27.32 5.48
C GLN A 6 -1.38 -27.69 4.28
N GLY A 7 -0.97 -27.40 3.04
CA GLY A 7 -1.75 -27.65 1.83
C GLY A 7 -3.04 -26.80 1.72
N ARG A 8 -3.13 -25.71 2.47
CA ARG A 8 -4.29 -24.81 2.43
C ARG A 8 -4.08 -23.68 1.43
N ALA A 9 -5.09 -23.43 0.61
CA ALA A 9 -5.09 -22.28 -0.29
C ALA A 9 -5.10 -20.97 0.50
N ILE A 10 -4.34 -19.99 0.01
CA ILE A 10 -4.31 -18.64 0.59
C ILE A 10 -5.50 -17.84 0.05
N ASN A 11 -6.26 -17.23 0.97
CA ASN A 11 -7.30 -16.25 0.63
C ASN A 11 -6.92 -14.87 1.20
N PRO A 12 -6.41 -13.95 0.37
CA PRO A 12 -5.96 -12.63 0.82
C PRO A 12 -7.08 -11.78 1.43
N THR A 13 -8.31 -11.95 0.99
CA THR A 13 -9.47 -11.24 1.57
C THR A 13 -9.69 -11.67 3.02
N VAL A 14 -9.73 -12.99 3.29
CA VAL A 14 -9.89 -13.52 4.65
C VAL A 14 -8.76 -13.07 5.56
N ILE A 15 -7.51 -13.06 5.06
CA ILE A 15 -6.36 -12.58 5.83
C ILE A 15 -6.53 -11.10 6.20
N TYR A 16 -6.94 -10.27 5.25
CA TYR A 16 -7.20 -8.85 5.48
C TYR A 16 -8.29 -8.62 6.52
N ASP A 17 -9.42 -9.31 6.38
CA ASP A 17 -10.55 -9.19 7.30
C ASP A 17 -10.17 -9.67 8.71
N THR A 18 -9.48 -10.81 8.81
CA THR A 18 -8.99 -11.35 10.09
C THR A 18 -8.03 -10.37 10.75
N TRP A 19 -7.12 -9.76 9.98
CA TRP A 19 -6.19 -8.75 10.50
C TRP A 19 -6.92 -7.51 11.00
N SER A 20 -7.97 -7.07 10.31
CA SER A 20 -8.81 -5.95 10.72
C SER A 20 -9.54 -6.25 12.03
N VAL A 21 -10.16 -7.43 12.15
CA VAL A 21 -10.83 -7.89 13.38
C VAL A 21 -9.84 -7.99 14.55
N PHE A 22 -8.65 -8.55 14.31
CA PHE A 22 -7.60 -8.66 15.33
C PHE A 22 -7.16 -7.29 15.85
N ASN A 23 -6.89 -6.33 14.93
CA ASN A 23 -6.49 -4.98 15.36
C ASN A 23 -7.59 -4.26 16.15
N ASN A 24 -8.85 -4.43 15.75
CA ASN A 24 -9.97 -3.86 16.47
C ASN A 24 -10.08 -4.46 17.90
N ALA A 25 -10.00 -5.78 18.03
CA ALA A 25 -10.02 -6.45 19.34
C ALA A 25 -8.84 -5.99 20.21
N LEU A 26 -7.61 -5.96 19.65
CA LEU A 26 -6.43 -5.49 20.37
C LEU A 26 -6.59 -4.03 20.83
N ALA A 27 -7.11 -3.16 19.96
CA ALA A 27 -7.34 -1.76 20.30
C ALA A 27 -8.36 -1.64 21.45
N THR A 28 -9.44 -2.43 21.42
CA THR A 28 -10.47 -2.46 22.46
C THR A 28 -9.90 -2.92 23.81
N GLU A 29 -9.13 -4.00 23.84
CA GLU A 29 -8.48 -4.49 25.06
C GLU A 29 -7.46 -3.49 25.63
N CYS A 30 -6.78 -2.74 24.77
CA CYS A 30 -5.81 -1.72 25.18
C CYS A 30 -6.41 -0.31 25.32
N ALA A 31 -7.73 -0.14 25.29
CA ALA A 31 -8.39 1.16 25.17
C ALA A 31 -7.97 2.17 26.24
N ASN A 32 -7.90 1.75 27.50
CA ASN A 32 -7.50 2.61 28.62
C ASN A 32 -6.06 3.12 28.44
N TYR A 33 -5.13 2.21 28.13
CA TYR A 33 -3.73 2.56 27.89
C TYR A 33 -3.56 3.53 26.71
N LEU A 34 -4.23 3.25 25.58
CA LEU A 34 -4.20 4.09 24.40
C LEU A 34 -4.77 5.48 24.69
N SER A 35 -5.92 5.56 25.35
CA SER A 35 -6.56 6.83 25.71
C SER A 35 -5.70 7.67 26.64
N GLU A 36 -5.08 7.06 27.65
CA GLU A 36 -4.17 7.78 28.54
C GLU A 36 -2.90 8.26 27.82
N ASN A 37 -2.36 7.45 26.93
CA ASN A 37 -1.16 7.81 26.15
C ASN A 37 -1.40 9.05 25.30
N PHE A 38 -2.55 9.15 24.62
CA PHE A 38 -2.86 10.28 23.73
C PHE A 38 -3.48 11.49 24.44
N LYS A 39 -3.96 11.35 25.68
CA LYS A 39 -4.32 12.49 26.55
C LYS A 39 -3.10 13.24 27.09
N ARG A 40 -1.96 12.56 27.23
CA ARG A 40 -0.69 13.20 27.64
C ARG A 40 -0.16 13.99 26.46
N LYS A 41 0.14 15.28 26.67
CA LYS A 41 0.80 16.10 25.63
C LYS A 41 2.08 15.41 25.19
N PRO A 42 2.29 15.20 23.88
CA PRO A 42 3.51 14.57 23.41
C PRO A 42 4.71 15.41 23.81
N LYS A 43 5.76 14.74 24.28
CA LYS A 43 7.05 15.41 24.53
C LYS A 43 7.64 15.75 23.16
N VAL A 44 7.69 17.02 22.81
CA VAL A 44 8.35 17.48 21.60
C VAL A 44 9.85 17.22 21.75
N LEU A 45 10.32 16.15 21.11
CA LEU A 45 11.74 15.85 21.04
C LEU A 45 12.32 16.49 19.77
N THR A 46 13.49 17.09 19.89
CA THR A 46 14.26 17.50 18.70
C THR A 46 14.50 16.27 17.83
N TYR A 47 14.23 16.39 16.51
CA TYR A 47 14.44 15.29 15.58
C TYR A 47 15.90 14.89 15.51
N GLU A 48 16.18 13.62 15.73
CA GLU A 48 17.49 13.01 15.55
C GLU A 48 17.33 11.73 14.71
N PRO A 49 18.18 11.50 13.70
CA PRO A 49 18.13 10.28 12.87
C PRO A 49 18.80 9.08 13.56
N THR A 50 18.52 8.87 14.84
CA THR A 50 19.06 7.73 15.62
C THR A 50 18.11 6.53 15.58
N ALA A 51 18.65 5.32 15.70
CA ALA A 51 17.86 4.09 15.77
C ALA A 51 16.87 4.11 16.94
N LYS A 52 17.26 4.69 18.11
CA LYS A 52 16.39 4.83 19.27
C LYS A 52 15.19 5.70 18.96
N GLN A 53 15.38 6.89 18.39
CA GLN A 53 14.27 7.77 18.03
C GLN A 53 13.42 7.21 16.89
N ALA A 54 14.03 6.51 15.92
CA ALA A 54 13.30 5.82 14.86
C ALA A 54 12.35 4.74 15.43
N GLY A 55 12.85 3.94 16.39
CA GLY A 55 12.04 2.94 17.08
C GLY A 55 10.89 3.56 17.89
N THR A 56 11.17 4.65 18.62
CA THR A 56 10.13 5.40 19.36
C THR A 56 9.04 5.92 18.43
N ARG A 57 9.42 6.57 17.32
CA ARG A 57 8.43 7.06 16.32
C ARG A 57 7.60 5.93 15.72
N ALA A 58 8.24 4.81 15.37
CA ALA A 58 7.52 3.67 14.82
C ALA A 58 6.50 3.08 15.82
N PHE A 59 6.89 3.00 17.09
CA PHE A 59 6.01 2.53 18.16
C PHE A 59 4.83 3.50 18.40
N GLU A 60 5.08 4.80 18.49
CA GLU A 60 4.05 5.82 18.67
C GLU A 60 3.06 5.85 17.49
N LEU A 61 3.56 5.75 16.26
CA LEU A 61 2.70 5.65 15.08
C LEU A 61 1.85 4.37 15.10
N ARG A 62 2.38 3.26 15.61
CA ARG A 62 1.60 2.03 15.75
C ARG A 62 0.51 2.14 16.83
N LEU A 63 0.81 2.77 17.96
CA LEU A 63 -0.19 3.05 18.99
C LEU A 63 -1.30 3.96 18.45
N MET A 64 -0.92 5.00 17.68
CA MET A 64 -1.86 5.91 17.04
C MET A 64 -2.77 5.18 16.03
N ASP A 65 -2.20 4.30 15.22
CA ASP A 65 -2.95 3.46 14.29
C ASP A 65 -3.99 2.58 15.02
N LEU A 66 -3.62 1.97 16.15
CA LEU A 66 -4.55 1.22 17.00
C LEU A 66 -5.61 2.12 17.64
N TYR A 67 -5.23 3.30 18.11
CA TYR A 67 -6.17 4.24 18.72
C TYR A 67 -7.28 4.69 17.75
N CYS A 68 -6.95 4.83 16.45
CA CYS A 68 -7.94 5.17 15.43
C CYS A 68 -9.04 4.10 15.25
N TYR A 69 -8.84 2.86 15.68
CA TYR A 69 -9.92 1.85 15.69
C TYR A 69 -10.97 2.11 16.78
N ILE A 70 -10.57 2.73 17.90
CA ILE A 70 -11.47 3.00 19.03
C ILE A 70 -12.27 4.28 18.80
N GLU A 71 -11.58 5.38 18.52
CA GLU A 71 -12.17 6.71 18.40
C GLU A 71 -12.94 6.92 17.08
N ASN A 72 -12.64 6.10 16.08
CA ASN A 72 -13.20 6.23 14.72
C ASN A 72 -13.09 7.65 14.10
N SER A 73 -12.30 8.53 14.69
CA SER A 73 -12.16 9.94 14.27
C SER A 73 -10.84 10.24 13.59
N ALA A 74 -9.77 9.52 13.96
CA ALA A 74 -8.39 9.75 13.55
C ALA A 74 -7.88 11.20 13.81
N GLU A 75 -8.48 11.92 14.76
CA GLU A 75 -8.10 13.30 15.08
C GLU A 75 -6.66 13.40 15.59
N VAL A 76 -6.17 12.37 16.30
CA VAL A 76 -4.76 12.30 16.72
C VAL A 76 -3.82 12.24 15.53
N ALA A 77 -4.17 11.51 14.48
CA ALA A 77 -3.37 11.41 13.26
C ALA A 77 -3.44 12.72 12.45
N LYS A 78 -4.61 13.37 12.36
CA LYS A 78 -4.75 14.69 11.74
C LYS A 78 -3.95 15.76 12.49
N HIS A 79 -3.95 15.70 13.80
CA HIS A 79 -3.15 16.61 14.62
C HIS A 79 -1.65 16.41 14.38
N LEU A 80 -1.17 15.15 14.40
CA LEU A 80 0.22 14.85 14.08
C LEU A 80 0.60 15.32 12.67
N PHE A 81 -0.26 15.07 11.67
CA PHE A 81 -0.01 15.53 10.30
C PHE A 81 0.23 17.06 10.23
N LYS A 82 -0.56 17.84 10.97
CA LYS A 82 -0.43 19.31 11.01
C LYS A 82 0.79 19.80 11.77
N THR A 83 1.22 19.07 12.81
CA THR A 83 2.26 19.52 13.76
C THR A 83 3.61 18.81 13.56
N ALA A 84 3.68 17.82 12.68
CA ALA A 84 4.89 17.06 12.41
C ALA A 84 6.06 17.97 12.02
N SER A 85 7.18 17.78 12.70
CA SER A 85 8.41 18.55 12.46
C SER A 85 9.28 17.95 11.35
N ASN A 86 8.95 16.74 10.89
CA ASN A 86 9.73 15.99 9.90
C ASN A 86 8.84 15.13 9.00
N MET A 87 9.37 14.82 7.81
CA MET A 87 8.66 14.04 6.78
C MET A 87 8.24 12.65 7.26
N THR A 88 8.98 12.02 8.15
CA THR A 88 8.69 10.65 8.62
C THR A 88 7.40 10.62 9.45
N GLU A 89 7.22 11.57 10.36
CA GLU A 89 6.01 11.69 11.16
C GLU A 89 4.81 12.12 10.30
N GLU A 90 5.02 13.09 9.41
CA GLU A 90 3.97 13.57 8.50
C GLU A 90 3.49 12.45 7.56
N MET A 91 4.40 11.68 6.95
CA MET A 91 4.07 10.51 6.12
C MET A 91 3.43 9.39 6.95
N GLY A 92 3.89 9.18 8.19
CA GLY A 92 3.30 8.20 9.10
C GLY A 92 1.84 8.54 9.44
N ALA A 93 1.57 9.80 9.78
CA ALA A 93 0.21 10.30 10.04
C ALA A 93 -0.68 10.17 8.79
N LEU A 94 -0.18 10.58 7.62
CA LEU A 94 -0.89 10.44 6.34
C LEU A 94 -1.21 8.96 6.05
N SER A 95 -0.28 8.05 6.31
CA SER A 95 -0.48 6.62 6.12
C SER A 95 -1.60 6.05 6.99
N ILE A 96 -1.69 6.51 8.24
CA ILE A 96 -2.78 6.15 9.15
C ILE A 96 -4.12 6.68 8.62
N LEU A 97 -4.17 7.95 8.21
CA LEU A 97 -5.39 8.56 7.66
C LEU A 97 -5.90 7.83 6.41
N ILE A 98 -5.01 7.44 5.49
CA ILE A 98 -5.37 6.67 4.29
C ILE A 98 -5.92 5.30 4.70
N ARG A 99 -5.24 4.56 5.60
CA ARG A 99 -5.66 3.22 6.04
C ARG A 99 -7.04 3.22 6.68
N HIS A 100 -7.35 4.22 7.48
CA HIS A 100 -8.64 4.36 8.16
C HIS A 100 -9.71 5.09 7.34
N ASP A 101 -9.40 5.47 6.10
CA ASP A 101 -10.31 6.22 5.21
C ASP A 101 -10.82 7.54 5.84
N LYS A 102 -9.90 8.25 6.50
CA LYS A 102 -10.16 9.50 7.24
C LYS A 102 -9.48 10.71 6.63
N VAL A 103 -9.00 10.58 5.40
CA VAL A 103 -8.40 11.68 4.64
C VAL A 103 -9.48 12.69 4.24
N THR A 104 -9.16 13.96 4.36
CA THR A 104 -9.95 15.07 3.80
C THR A 104 -9.15 15.82 2.73
N ASP A 105 -8.12 16.55 3.12
CA ASP A 105 -7.24 17.31 2.22
C ASP A 105 -5.73 17.03 2.46
N GLU A 106 -5.41 16.10 3.38
CA GLU A 106 -4.04 15.81 3.78
C GLU A 106 -3.20 15.22 2.64
N VAL A 107 -3.82 14.44 1.74
CA VAL A 107 -3.15 13.88 0.56
C VAL A 107 -2.67 15.02 -0.35
N ASP A 108 -3.55 15.99 -0.63
CA ASP A 108 -3.23 17.13 -1.49
C ASP A 108 -2.21 18.07 -0.84
N LYS A 109 -2.36 18.34 0.47
CA LYS A 109 -1.41 19.16 1.24
C LYS A 109 -0.01 18.56 1.23
N PHE A 110 0.08 17.25 1.46
CA PHE A 110 1.36 16.53 1.41
C PHE A 110 1.98 16.60 0.02
N TYR A 111 1.20 16.36 -1.03
CA TYR A 111 1.64 16.48 -2.41
C TYR A 111 2.19 17.87 -2.70
N HIS A 112 1.44 18.92 -2.44
CA HIS A 112 1.89 20.31 -2.73
C HIS A 112 3.17 20.68 -1.98
N LYS A 113 3.34 20.20 -0.76
CA LYS A 113 4.55 20.43 0.04
C LYS A 113 5.78 19.70 -0.51
N TRP A 114 5.61 18.45 -0.97
CA TRP A 114 6.72 17.55 -1.25
C TRP A 114 6.92 17.21 -2.73
N LYS A 115 6.05 17.61 -3.64
CA LYS A 115 6.09 17.23 -5.07
C LYS A 115 7.41 17.49 -5.78
N ARG A 116 8.24 18.41 -5.30
CA ARG A 116 9.58 18.69 -5.86
C ARG A 116 10.64 17.66 -5.45
N ASN A 117 10.34 16.79 -4.49
CA ASN A 117 11.25 15.72 -4.05
C ASN A 117 10.75 14.38 -4.61
N ASN A 118 11.40 13.88 -5.66
CA ASN A 118 10.98 12.66 -6.35
C ASN A 118 10.86 11.44 -5.43
N ASN A 119 11.78 11.27 -4.45
CA ASN A 119 11.73 10.14 -3.53
C ASN A 119 10.54 10.22 -2.58
N VAL A 120 10.15 11.42 -2.16
CA VAL A 120 8.98 11.63 -1.30
C VAL A 120 7.69 11.50 -2.11
N LEU A 121 7.70 11.99 -3.36
CA LEU A 121 6.57 11.84 -4.27
C LEU A 121 6.29 10.37 -4.61
N ASP A 122 7.34 9.56 -4.81
CA ASP A 122 7.17 8.11 -5.00
C ASP A 122 6.58 7.42 -3.76
N LYS A 123 6.94 7.87 -2.55
CA LYS A 123 6.30 7.40 -1.31
C LYS A 123 4.83 7.81 -1.20
N TRP A 124 4.50 9.03 -1.61
CA TRP A 124 3.13 9.53 -1.64
C TRP A 124 2.24 8.69 -2.55
N PHE A 125 2.70 8.38 -3.76
CA PHE A 125 2.01 7.47 -4.67
C PHE A 125 1.84 6.08 -4.04
N SER A 126 2.94 5.51 -3.53
CA SER A 126 2.96 4.17 -2.96
C SER A 126 2.03 4.04 -1.75
N ALA A 127 2.01 5.02 -0.85
CA ALA A 127 1.14 4.99 0.33
C ALA A 127 -0.34 4.87 -0.05
N GLN A 128 -0.78 5.61 -1.07
CA GLN A 128 -2.18 5.60 -1.49
C GLN A 128 -2.61 4.24 -2.04
N VAL A 129 -1.83 3.63 -2.93
CA VAL A 129 -2.20 2.33 -3.50
C VAL A 129 -1.97 1.16 -2.54
N SER A 130 -1.04 1.29 -1.60
CA SER A 130 -0.73 0.22 -0.64
C SER A 130 -1.71 0.16 0.53
N LEU A 131 -2.26 1.30 0.97
CA LEU A 131 -3.00 1.43 2.22
C LEU A 131 -4.49 1.66 2.04
N THR A 132 -4.93 2.09 0.87
CA THR A 132 -6.35 2.24 0.56
C THR A 132 -7.06 0.88 0.62
N SER A 133 -8.26 0.86 1.17
CA SER A 133 -9.05 -0.36 1.34
C SER A 133 -9.25 -1.09 0.00
N PRO A 134 -9.38 -2.44 0.01
CA PRO A 134 -9.57 -3.23 -1.21
C PRO A 134 -10.76 -2.79 -2.06
N LYS A 135 -11.79 -2.23 -1.43
CA LYS A 135 -13.00 -1.73 -2.12
C LYS A 135 -12.75 -0.46 -2.93
N LYS A 136 -11.78 0.37 -2.53
CA LYS A 136 -11.50 1.69 -3.13
C LYS A 136 -10.22 1.73 -3.95
N VAL A 137 -9.29 0.80 -3.73
CA VAL A 137 -7.95 0.89 -4.29
C VAL A 137 -7.92 0.88 -5.81
N ILE A 138 -8.86 0.22 -6.48
CA ILE A 138 -8.91 0.20 -7.95
C ILE A 138 -9.19 1.61 -8.49
N SER A 139 -10.18 2.32 -7.95
CA SER A 139 -10.47 3.71 -8.35
C SER A 139 -9.33 4.66 -8.00
N THR A 140 -8.66 4.46 -6.86
CA THR A 140 -7.46 5.21 -6.48
C THR A 140 -6.34 4.98 -7.50
N LEU A 141 -6.08 3.73 -7.87
CA LEU A 141 -5.07 3.36 -8.86
C LEU A 141 -5.33 4.01 -10.22
N GLU A 142 -6.59 3.96 -10.69
CA GLU A 142 -6.99 4.59 -11.95
C GLU A 142 -6.83 6.11 -11.93
N SER A 143 -7.11 6.76 -10.81
CA SER A 143 -6.89 8.20 -10.62
C SER A 143 -5.41 8.53 -10.66
N LEU A 144 -4.58 7.80 -9.91
CA LEU A 144 -3.14 8.05 -9.82
C LEU A 144 -2.40 7.78 -11.12
N THR A 145 -2.88 6.84 -11.94
CA THR A 145 -2.31 6.60 -13.27
C THR A 145 -2.68 7.67 -14.30
N LYS A 146 -3.59 8.58 -13.97
CA LYS A 146 -3.95 9.77 -14.75
C LYS A 146 -3.35 11.06 -14.19
N HIS A 147 -2.63 10.97 -13.06
CA HIS A 147 -2.02 12.12 -12.41
C HIS A 147 -0.87 12.69 -13.27
N ASP A 148 -0.74 14.03 -13.33
CA ASP A 148 0.25 14.73 -14.18
C ASP A 148 1.69 14.28 -13.91
N ASP A 149 2.02 13.94 -12.67
CA ASP A 149 3.34 13.45 -12.28
C ASP A 149 3.52 11.93 -12.51
N PHE A 150 2.53 11.21 -13.02
CA PHE A 150 2.72 9.81 -13.41
C PHE A 150 3.47 9.72 -14.73
N GLU A 151 4.63 9.07 -14.72
CA GLU A 151 5.47 8.87 -15.90
C GLU A 151 5.82 7.38 -16.05
N ILE A 152 5.25 6.73 -17.06
CA ILE A 152 5.47 5.30 -17.33
C ILE A 152 6.94 4.97 -17.63
N ARG A 153 7.69 5.92 -18.21
CA ARG A 153 9.11 5.73 -18.54
C ARG A 153 10.02 5.83 -17.32
N ASN A 154 9.54 6.41 -16.23
CA ASN A 154 10.29 6.47 -14.97
C ASN A 154 10.06 5.18 -14.16
N PRO A 155 11.06 4.29 -14.02
CA PRO A 155 10.88 3.00 -13.36
C PRO A 155 10.49 3.12 -11.88
N ASN A 156 10.97 4.16 -11.18
CA ASN A 156 10.62 4.38 -9.78
C ASN A 156 9.16 4.80 -9.65
N ARG A 157 8.72 5.74 -10.49
CA ARG A 157 7.35 6.21 -10.53
C ARG A 157 6.38 5.08 -10.88
N PHE A 158 6.69 4.28 -11.89
CA PHE A 158 5.88 3.13 -12.26
C PHE A 158 5.79 2.10 -11.12
N ARG A 159 6.93 1.78 -10.49
CA ARG A 159 6.95 0.86 -9.35
C ARG A 159 6.23 1.40 -8.12
N SER A 160 6.26 2.71 -7.88
CA SER A 160 5.56 3.32 -6.75
C SER A 160 4.04 3.26 -6.85
N ILE A 161 3.49 3.03 -8.03
CA ILE A 161 2.05 2.85 -8.24
C ILE A 161 1.73 1.39 -8.54
N ILE A 162 2.11 0.89 -9.72
CA ILE A 162 1.71 -0.44 -10.17
C ILE A 162 2.39 -1.55 -9.36
N GLY A 163 3.69 -1.43 -9.12
CA GLY A 163 4.44 -2.37 -8.29
C GLY A 163 3.99 -2.37 -6.83
N ALA A 164 3.77 -1.18 -6.26
CA ALA A 164 3.32 -1.05 -4.87
C ALA A 164 1.88 -1.56 -4.69
N PHE A 165 0.98 -1.31 -5.63
CA PHE A 165 -0.35 -1.91 -5.60
C PHE A 165 -0.29 -3.44 -5.59
N ALA A 166 0.42 -4.04 -6.55
CA ALA A 166 0.47 -5.48 -6.70
C ALA A 166 1.24 -6.19 -5.56
N GLY A 167 2.28 -5.55 -5.01
CA GLY A 167 3.11 -6.13 -3.97
C GLY A 167 2.65 -5.87 -2.54
N ASN A 168 1.97 -4.75 -2.27
CA ASN A 168 1.66 -4.32 -0.90
C ASN A 168 0.16 -4.35 -0.59
N ASN A 169 -0.72 -4.19 -1.57
CA ASN A 169 -2.17 -4.27 -1.37
C ASN A 169 -2.70 -5.63 -1.83
N LEU A 170 -2.30 -6.69 -1.12
CA LEU A 170 -2.61 -8.07 -1.52
C LEU A 170 -4.11 -8.33 -1.65
N SER A 171 -4.95 -7.79 -0.77
CA SER A 171 -6.40 -7.97 -0.83
C SER A 171 -7.05 -7.26 -2.01
N GLY A 172 -6.52 -6.10 -2.42
CA GLY A 172 -6.96 -5.39 -3.62
C GLY A 172 -6.46 -6.05 -4.90
N PHE A 173 -5.18 -6.43 -4.95
CA PHE A 173 -4.59 -7.08 -6.11
C PHE A 173 -5.21 -8.45 -6.37
N HIS A 174 -5.39 -9.26 -5.32
CA HIS A 174 -6.01 -10.59 -5.39
C HIS A 174 -7.53 -10.56 -5.08
N HIS A 175 -8.20 -9.43 -5.31
CA HIS A 175 -9.64 -9.37 -5.11
C HIS A 175 -10.38 -10.36 -6.02
N VAL A 176 -11.50 -10.89 -5.53
CA VAL A 176 -12.25 -11.98 -6.20
C VAL A 176 -12.79 -11.61 -7.59
N ASP A 177 -12.92 -10.31 -7.90
CA ASP A 177 -13.39 -9.84 -9.22
C ASP A 177 -12.30 -9.83 -10.29
N GLY A 178 -11.05 -10.14 -9.94
CA GLY A 178 -9.90 -10.22 -10.86
C GLY A 178 -9.45 -8.89 -11.47
N LYS A 179 -10.06 -7.76 -11.10
CA LYS A 179 -9.71 -6.45 -11.67
C LYS A 179 -8.26 -6.07 -11.42
N GLY A 180 -7.72 -6.42 -10.24
CA GLY A 180 -6.32 -6.18 -9.91
C GLY A 180 -5.37 -6.84 -10.91
N TYR A 181 -5.61 -8.10 -11.24
CA TYR A 181 -4.81 -8.84 -12.23
C TYR A 181 -4.88 -8.20 -13.61
N LYS A 182 -6.11 -7.86 -14.04
CA LYS A 182 -6.34 -7.24 -15.34
C LYS A 182 -5.60 -5.90 -15.47
N ILE A 183 -5.75 -5.00 -14.51
CA ILE A 183 -5.14 -3.66 -14.56
C ILE A 183 -3.62 -3.76 -14.57
N VAL A 184 -3.03 -4.58 -13.71
CA VAL A 184 -1.58 -4.76 -13.66
C VAL A 184 -1.08 -5.32 -14.99
N THR A 185 -1.74 -6.35 -15.52
CA THR A 185 -1.39 -6.92 -16.83
C THR A 185 -1.49 -5.91 -17.96
N ASP A 186 -2.57 -5.10 -18.01
CA ASP A 186 -2.74 -4.05 -19.01
C ASP A 186 -1.58 -3.02 -18.99
N TRP A 187 -1.08 -2.70 -17.79
CA TRP A 187 0.09 -1.82 -17.63
C TRP A 187 1.39 -2.51 -18.01
N LEU A 188 1.57 -3.79 -17.70
CA LEU A 188 2.76 -4.56 -18.09
C LEU A 188 2.87 -4.72 -19.60
N LEU A 189 1.74 -4.96 -20.30
CA LEU A 189 1.69 -5.01 -21.76
C LEU A 189 2.14 -3.70 -22.42
N LYS A 190 1.84 -2.56 -21.79
CA LYS A 190 2.31 -1.25 -22.26
C LYS A 190 3.79 -1.03 -21.95
N LEU A 191 4.20 -1.42 -20.73
CA LEU A 191 5.56 -1.17 -20.23
C LEU A 191 6.60 -2.03 -20.92
N ASP A 192 6.27 -3.25 -21.35
CA ASP A 192 7.23 -4.20 -21.95
C ASP A 192 7.97 -3.59 -23.16
N LYS A 193 7.27 -2.81 -23.97
CA LYS A 193 7.85 -2.09 -25.12
C LYS A 193 8.76 -0.92 -24.72
N ILE A 194 8.67 -0.45 -23.49
CA ILE A 194 9.36 0.74 -22.99
C ILE A 194 10.54 0.33 -22.10
N ASN A 195 10.29 -0.58 -21.17
CA ASN A 195 11.25 -1.04 -20.16
C ASN A 195 11.04 -2.51 -19.82
N PRO A 196 11.60 -3.44 -20.63
CA PRO A 196 11.49 -4.87 -20.42
C PRO A 196 11.95 -5.35 -19.04
N GLN A 197 13.06 -4.78 -18.53
CA GLN A 197 13.61 -5.19 -17.23
C GLN A 197 12.68 -4.85 -16.07
N THR A 198 12.04 -3.68 -16.10
CA THR A 198 11.06 -3.31 -15.08
C THR A 198 9.80 -4.16 -15.22
N THR A 199 9.37 -4.47 -16.43
CA THR A 199 8.23 -5.37 -16.70
C THR A 199 8.49 -6.75 -16.12
N ALA A 200 9.58 -7.39 -16.45
CA ALA A 200 9.98 -8.71 -15.94
C ALA A 200 10.00 -8.73 -14.41
N ARG A 201 10.60 -7.70 -13.79
CA ARG A 201 10.65 -7.58 -12.33
C ARG A 201 9.27 -7.47 -11.69
N ILE A 202 8.31 -6.78 -12.32
CA ILE A 202 6.96 -6.68 -11.75
C ILE A 202 6.15 -7.94 -12.04
N CYS A 203 6.40 -8.67 -13.13
CA CYS A 203 5.77 -9.96 -13.40
C CYS A 203 5.94 -10.97 -12.25
N THR A 204 7.00 -10.84 -11.43
CA THR A 204 7.19 -11.71 -10.26
C THR A 204 6.06 -11.65 -9.23
N VAL A 205 5.16 -10.66 -9.28
CA VAL A 205 3.95 -10.62 -8.42
C VAL A 205 3.00 -11.80 -8.70
N PHE A 206 3.14 -12.45 -9.85
CA PHE A 206 2.38 -13.64 -10.23
C PHE A 206 3.09 -14.95 -9.91
N GLU A 207 4.36 -14.94 -9.45
CA GLU A 207 5.20 -16.11 -9.28
C GLU A 207 4.54 -17.19 -8.40
N ASN A 208 3.92 -16.77 -7.32
CA ASN A 208 3.31 -17.67 -6.34
C ASN A 208 1.82 -18.00 -6.64
N TRP A 209 1.37 -17.91 -7.88
CA TRP A 209 -0.03 -18.06 -8.27
C TRP A 209 -0.69 -19.37 -7.81
N LYS A 210 0.09 -20.46 -7.67
CA LYS A 210 -0.39 -21.78 -7.27
C LYS A 210 -0.84 -21.88 -5.80
N VAL A 211 -0.49 -20.90 -4.95
CA VAL A 211 -0.86 -20.92 -3.52
C VAL A 211 -2.29 -20.44 -3.27
N PHE A 212 -2.94 -19.83 -4.25
CA PHE A 212 -4.29 -19.30 -4.14
C PHE A 212 -5.36 -20.36 -4.46
N ASP A 213 -6.62 -20.02 -4.22
CA ASP A 213 -7.76 -20.86 -4.63
C ASP A 213 -7.87 -20.99 -6.17
N LEU A 214 -8.63 -22.00 -6.62
CA LEU A 214 -8.72 -22.34 -8.04
C LEU A 214 -9.23 -21.20 -8.92
N GLU A 215 -10.15 -20.36 -8.41
CA GLU A 215 -10.69 -19.25 -9.18
C GLU A 215 -9.65 -18.16 -9.40
N ARG A 216 -8.89 -17.81 -8.35
CA ARG A 216 -7.76 -16.88 -8.50
C ARG A 216 -6.66 -17.45 -9.40
N GLN A 217 -6.36 -18.75 -9.27
CA GLN A 217 -5.41 -19.42 -10.16
C GLN A 217 -5.84 -19.31 -11.62
N ARG A 218 -7.14 -19.54 -11.92
CA ARG A 218 -7.69 -19.40 -13.27
C ARG A 218 -7.49 -17.98 -13.83
N MET A 219 -7.91 -16.98 -13.06
CA MET A 219 -7.78 -15.57 -13.46
C MET A 219 -6.33 -15.14 -13.66
N ILE A 220 -5.41 -15.58 -12.80
CA ILE A 220 -3.98 -15.28 -12.93
C ILE A 220 -3.43 -15.93 -14.21
N LYS A 221 -3.75 -17.21 -14.47
CA LYS A 221 -3.34 -17.90 -15.71
C LYS A 221 -3.84 -17.19 -16.96
N GLU A 222 -5.08 -16.74 -16.97
CA GLU A 222 -5.64 -15.97 -18.09
C GLU A 222 -4.83 -14.69 -18.36
N ASN A 223 -4.45 -13.96 -17.30
CA ASN A 223 -3.65 -12.76 -17.43
C ASN A 223 -2.18 -13.06 -17.81
N LEU A 224 -1.58 -14.13 -17.30
CA LEU A 224 -0.26 -14.58 -17.75
C LEU A 224 -0.27 -15.00 -19.22
N ASN A 225 -1.33 -15.70 -19.68
CA ASN A 225 -1.48 -16.05 -21.10
C ASN A 225 -1.60 -14.81 -21.99
N ARG A 226 -2.24 -13.73 -21.53
CA ARG A 226 -2.30 -12.45 -22.25
C ARG A 226 -0.90 -11.83 -22.43
N LEU A 227 -0.05 -11.90 -21.39
CA LEU A 227 1.34 -11.46 -21.48
C LEU A 227 2.13 -12.36 -22.45
N TYR A 228 2.05 -13.67 -22.26
CA TYR A 228 2.76 -14.65 -23.09
C TYR A 228 2.40 -14.57 -24.58
N SER A 229 1.13 -14.30 -24.87
CA SER A 229 0.63 -14.20 -26.27
C SER A 229 0.89 -12.84 -26.91
N LEU A 230 1.59 -11.91 -26.22
CA LEU A 230 1.92 -10.61 -26.79
C LEU A 230 2.87 -10.78 -28.00
N PRO A 231 2.51 -10.32 -29.20
CA PRO A 231 3.42 -10.31 -30.33
C PRO A 231 4.69 -9.51 -29.98
N ASN A 232 5.86 -10.13 -30.13
CA ASN A 232 7.15 -9.52 -29.81
C ASN A 232 7.35 -9.16 -28.32
N ILE A 233 6.82 -9.99 -27.41
CA ILE A 233 7.16 -9.88 -26.00
C ILE A 233 8.69 -9.91 -25.83
N SER A 234 9.21 -9.07 -24.96
CA SER A 234 10.65 -9.03 -24.71
C SER A 234 11.17 -10.34 -24.11
N LYS A 235 12.41 -10.69 -24.40
CA LYS A 235 13.06 -11.87 -23.82
C LYS A 235 13.03 -11.84 -22.29
N ASN A 236 13.27 -10.67 -21.69
CA ASN A 236 13.28 -10.49 -20.24
C ASN A 236 11.94 -10.82 -19.57
N THR A 237 10.83 -10.49 -20.24
CA THR A 237 9.47 -10.73 -19.69
C THR A 237 9.00 -12.16 -19.99
N TYR A 238 9.50 -12.75 -21.09
CA TYR A 238 9.19 -14.13 -21.49
C TYR A 238 9.81 -15.18 -20.55
N GLU A 239 11.08 -14.98 -20.13
CA GLU A 239 11.81 -15.83 -19.19
C GLU A 239 11.30 -15.68 -17.74
#